data_feed5e5db5fe7a95ecb8482ddf06e647
#
_entry.id   feed5e5db5fe7a95ecb8482ddf06e647
#
_cell.length_a   1.000
_cell.length_b   1.000
_cell.length_c   1.000
_cell.angle_alpha   90.00
_cell.angle_beta   90.00
_cell.angle_gamma   90.00
#
_symmetry.space_group_name_H-M   'P 1'
#
loop_
_entity.id
_entity.type
_entity.pdbx_description
1 polymer ?
#
loop_
_entity_poly.entity_id
_entity_poly.type
_entity_poly.pdbx_seq_one_letter_code
_entity_poly.pdbx_strand_id
1 'polypeptide(L)'
;VDECFEEFLDEPEAYSIIPFLEKLSHVFVLKAFTKIYAMAGLRLGYALCSNEDVLTKICQVRQPWSVSGLAQRAGIAALKETEYVLKTRKLVHEQRKKMEAALTELGYIVYPSQANYIFFKEKTLEGATDSLYDRMLKQGVLIRSCSNYPGLDASCYRICVKTEEENREFLHKLSQCTVTKRTDIKCTDTKHTDTVYTDANPTQAPHRPEKEE
;
A
#
# COMPACT_ATOMS: atom_id res chain seq x y z
N VAL A 1 -4.38 17.28 6.31
CA VAL A 1 -4.01 16.08 7.09
C VAL A 1 -4.56 14.87 6.36
N ASP A 2 -3.73 13.85 6.14
CA ASP A 2 -4.15 12.59 5.51
C ASP A 2 -4.32 11.52 6.60
N GLU A 3 -5.56 11.15 6.86
CA GLU A 3 -5.94 10.10 7.82
C GLU A 3 -6.46 8.82 7.11
N CYS A 4 -6.05 8.58 5.86
CA CYS A 4 -6.51 7.41 5.09
C CYS A 4 -6.08 6.06 5.68
N PHE A 5 -5.10 6.02 6.56
CA PHE A 5 -4.60 4.81 7.22
C PHE A 5 -4.87 4.77 8.73
N GLU A 6 -5.49 5.80 9.27
CA GLU A 6 -5.69 5.95 10.72
C GLU A 6 -6.49 4.79 11.32
N GLU A 7 -7.49 4.26 10.61
CA GLU A 7 -8.33 3.16 11.11
C GLU A 7 -7.54 1.87 11.40
N PHE A 8 -6.30 1.74 10.93
CA PHE A 8 -5.42 0.61 11.27
C PHE A 8 -4.66 0.78 12.59
N LEU A 9 -4.65 1.97 13.16
CA LEU A 9 -4.02 2.24 14.45
C LEU A 9 -4.74 1.50 15.58
N ASP A 10 -4.03 1.22 16.67
CA ASP A 10 -4.63 0.57 17.83
C ASP A 10 -5.66 1.48 18.51
N GLU A 11 -5.36 2.78 18.58
CA GLU A 11 -6.21 3.83 19.15
C GLU A 11 -6.38 4.97 18.12
N PRO A 12 -7.17 4.78 17.05
CA PRO A 12 -7.25 5.78 15.97
C PRO A 12 -7.75 7.14 16.45
N GLU A 13 -8.68 7.17 17.40
CA GLU A 13 -9.25 8.41 17.93
C GLU A 13 -8.21 9.29 18.66
N ALA A 14 -7.15 8.68 19.19
CA ALA A 14 -6.07 9.40 19.88
C ALA A 14 -5.19 10.21 18.90
N TYR A 15 -5.19 9.85 17.63
CA TYR A 15 -4.36 10.47 16.60
C TYR A 15 -5.15 11.31 15.60
N SER A 16 -6.49 11.23 15.61
CA SER A 16 -7.36 11.99 14.73
C SER A 16 -7.42 13.47 15.12
N ILE A 17 -7.32 14.34 14.11
CA ILE A 17 -7.56 15.78 14.29
C ILE A 17 -9.05 16.14 14.13
N ILE A 18 -9.89 15.21 13.69
CA ILE A 18 -11.32 15.44 13.43
C ILE A 18 -12.06 16.09 14.61
N PRO A 19 -11.87 15.67 15.88
CA PRO A 19 -12.55 16.29 17.03
C PRO A 19 -12.24 17.78 17.22
N PHE A 20 -11.18 18.28 16.60
CA PHE A 20 -10.72 19.65 16.72
C PHE A 20 -11.09 20.53 15.52
N LEU A 21 -11.70 19.97 14.46
CA LEU A 21 -11.97 20.68 13.21
C LEU A 21 -12.81 21.94 13.38
N GLU A 22 -13.75 21.97 14.30
CA GLU A 22 -14.57 23.18 14.57
C GLU A 22 -13.73 24.39 14.93
N LYS A 23 -12.56 24.17 15.56
CA LYS A 23 -11.61 25.22 15.97
C LYS A 23 -10.53 25.49 14.91
N LEU A 24 -10.45 24.69 13.86
CA LEU A 24 -9.37 24.66 12.88
C LEU A 24 -9.89 24.88 11.46
N SER A 25 -10.41 26.08 11.18
CA SER A 25 -11.04 26.44 9.89
C SER A 25 -10.11 26.35 8.68
N HIS A 26 -8.80 26.23 8.86
CA HIS A 26 -7.79 26.07 7.82
C HIS A 26 -7.30 24.62 7.64
N VAL A 27 -7.89 23.68 8.37
CA VAL A 27 -7.52 22.25 8.29
C VAL A 27 -8.52 21.50 7.41
N PHE A 28 -7.97 20.65 6.57
CA PHE A 28 -8.68 19.76 5.67
C PHE A 28 -8.22 18.33 5.91
N VAL A 29 -9.12 17.44 6.31
CA VAL A 29 -8.82 16.04 6.60
C VAL A 29 -9.28 15.16 5.46
N LEU A 30 -8.40 14.28 4.98
CA LEU A 30 -8.71 13.28 3.95
C LEU A 30 -8.92 11.91 4.58
N LYS A 31 -9.99 11.24 4.19
CA LYS A 31 -10.33 9.87 4.55
C LYS A 31 -10.63 9.05 3.29
N ALA A 32 -10.35 7.75 3.32
CA ALA A 32 -10.55 6.90 2.14
C ALA A 32 -11.11 5.53 2.48
N PHE A 33 -12.03 5.06 1.63
CA PHE A 33 -12.55 3.69 1.69
C PHE A 33 -11.60 2.66 1.05
N THR A 34 -10.58 3.12 0.37
CA THR A 34 -9.66 2.27 -0.41
C THR A 34 -8.84 1.30 0.42
N LYS A 35 -8.61 1.62 1.70
CA LYS A 35 -7.70 0.89 2.59
C LYS A 35 -8.47 -0.05 3.52
N ILE A 36 -9.01 0.48 4.60
CA ILE A 36 -9.67 -0.34 5.64
C ILE A 36 -10.85 -1.15 5.09
N TYR A 37 -11.63 -0.58 4.16
CA TYR A 37 -12.77 -1.26 3.53
C TYR A 37 -12.41 -2.05 2.26
N ALA A 38 -11.12 -2.14 1.89
CA ALA A 38 -10.64 -2.86 0.70
C ALA A 38 -11.31 -2.45 -0.63
N MET A 39 -11.83 -1.23 -0.73
CA MET A 39 -12.59 -0.74 -1.90
C MET A 39 -11.74 0.11 -2.85
N ALA A 40 -10.51 -0.32 -3.14
CA ALA A 40 -9.58 0.45 -3.97
C ALA A 40 -10.11 0.70 -5.40
N GLY A 41 -10.82 -0.26 -5.99
CA GLY A 41 -11.38 -0.16 -7.34
C GLY A 41 -12.56 0.82 -7.47
N LEU A 42 -13.29 1.11 -6.40
CA LEU A 42 -14.44 2.02 -6.41
C LEU A 42 -14.06 3.50 -6.39
N ARG A 43 -12.80 3.83 -6.14
CA ARG A 43 -12.27 5.20 -6.13
C ARG A 43 -13.07 6.16 -5.24
N LEU A 44 -13.37 5.72 -4.00
CA LEU A 44 -14.16 6.46 -3.03
C LEU A 44 -13.29 6.97 -1.87
N GLY A 45 -13.45 8.23 -1.58
CA GLY A 45 -12.90 8.92 -0.42
C GLY A 45 -13.75 10.12 -0.08
N TYR A 46 -13.48 10.74 1.03
CA TYR A 46 -14.16 11.96 1.47
C TYR A 46 -13.20 12.87 2.21
N ALA A 47 -13.62 14.10 2.36
CA ALA A 47 -12.87 15.09 3.10
C ALA A 47 -13.76 15.78 4.12
N LEU A 48 -13.16 16.22 5.21
CA LEU A 48 -13.80 16.96 6.29
C LEU A 48 -13.08 18.30 6.47
N CYS A 49 -13.88 19.36 6.59
CA CYS A 49 -13.41 20.72 6.85
C CYS A 49 -14.54 21.50 7.53
N SER A 50 -14.24 22.34 8.50
CA SER A 50 -15.21 23.21 9.14
C SER A 50 -15.46 24.52 8.37
N ASN A 51 -14.64 24.83 7.36
CA ASN A 51 -14.77 26.05 6.57
C ASN A 51 -15.68 25.83 5.37
N GLU A 52 -16.92 26.32 5.46
CA GLU A 52 -17.93 26.18 4.41
C GLU A 52 -17.55 26.90 3.10
N ASP A 53 -16.82 28.03 3.18
CA ASP A 53 -16.35 28.75 1.99
C ASP A 53 -15.36 27.90 1.18
N VAL A 54 -14.46 27.19 1.87
CA VAL A 54 -13.51 26.26 1.23
C VAL A 54 -14.27 25.11 0.57
N LEU A 55 -15.21 24.49 1.27
CA LEU A 55 -16.03 23.40 0.73
C LEU A 55 -16.83 23.85 -0.49
N THR A 56 -17.44 25.04 -0.43
CA THR A 56 -18.19 25.62 -1.54
C THR A 56 -17.30 25.83 -2.77
N LYS A 57 -16.12 26.41 -2.59
CA LYS A 57 -15.15 26.60 -3.69
C LYS A 57 -14.71 25.28 -4.32
N ILE A 58 -14.45 24.26 -3.50
CA ILE A 58 -14.11 22.92 -4.00
C ILE A 58 -15.27 22.33 -4.80
N CYS A 59 -16.51 22.48 -4.33
CA CYS A 59 -17.69 22.02 -5.05
C CYS A 59 -17.88 22.71 -6.41
N GLN A 60 -17.50 23.98 -6.54
CA GLN A 60 -17.57 24.74 -7.80
C GLN A 60 -16.56 24.30 -8.84
N VAL A 61 -15.36 23.86 -8.42
CA VAL A 61 -14.27 23.50 -9.34
C VAL A 61 -14.13 22.00 -9.57
N ARG A 62 -14.75 21.16 -8.74
CA ARG A 62 -14.70 19.70 -8.91
C ARG A 62 -15.41 19.28 -10.20
N GLN A 63 -14.93 18.19 -10.78
CA GLN A 63 -15.60 17.60 -11.94
C GLN A 63 -17.01 17.09 -11.56
N PRO A 64 -18.03 17.37 -12.37
CA PRO A 64 -19.33 16.74 -12.24
C PRO A 64 -19.19 15.20 -12.27
N TRP A 65 -20.06 14.51 -11.52
CA TRP A 65 -20.11 13.04 -11.51
C TRP A 65 -18.79 12.36 -11.07
N SER A 66 -17.97 13.05 -10.28
CA SER A 66 -16.67 12.55 -9.81
C SER A 66 -16.74 11.26 -8.99
N VAL A 67 -17.91 10.96 -8.41
CA VAL A 67 -18.16 9.72 -7.64
C VAL A 67 -19.34 8.99 -8.26
N SER A 68 -19.14 7.72 -8.65
CA SER A 68 -20.20 6.90 -9.23
C SER A 68 -21.27 6.54 -8.20
N GLY A 69 -22.53 6.35 -8.66
CA GLY A 69 -23.62 5.94 -7.79
C GLY A 69 -23.36 4.59 -7.07
N LEU A 70 -22.65 3.66 -7.73
CA LEU A 70 -22.24 2.40 -7.11
C LEU A 70 -21.27 2.62 -5.96
N ALA A 71 -20.27 3.50 -6.14
CA ALA A 71 -19.31 3.84 -5.09
C ALA A 71 -20.01 4.47 -3.88
N GLN A 72 -20.96 5.39 -4.11
CA GLN A 72 -21.74 6.02 -3.04
C GLN A 72 -22.54 4.98 -2.24
N ARG A 73 -23.27 4.11 -2.92
CA ARG A 73 -24.05 3.04 -2.24
C ARG A 73 -23.16 2.07 -1.47
N ALA A 74 -22.02 1.67 -2.05
CA ALA A 74 -21.05 0.82 -1.37
C ALA A 74 -20.45 1.50 -0.14
N GLY A 75 -20.13 2.80 -0.23
CA GLY A 75 -19.63 3.56 0.92
C GLY A 75 -20.65 3.64 2.07
N ILE A 76 -21.92 3.92 1.76
CA ILE A 76 -23.00 3.94 2.76
C ILE A 76 -23.17 2.58 3.44
N ALA A 77 -23.05 1.47 2.68
CA ALA A 77 -23.11 0.14 3.23
C ALA A 77 -21.89 -0.14 4.11
N ALA A 78 -20.68 0.17 3.64
CA ALA A 78 -19.44 -0.05 4.34
C ALA A 78 -19.35 0.66 5.70
N LEU A 79 -19.89 1.88 5.81
CA LEU A 79 -19.92 2.63 7.07
C LEU A 79 -20.74 1.94 8.18
N LYS A 80 -21.58 0.96 7.83
CA LYS A 80 -22.35 0.17 8.81
C LYS A 80 -21.59 -1.06 9.29
N GLU A 81 -20.49 -1.42 8.63
CA GLU A 81 -19.72 -2.65 8.87
C GLU A 81 -18.63 -2.43 9.94
N THR A 82 -19.04 -2.00 11.13
CA THR A 82 -18.11 -1.73 12.25
C THR A 82 -17.37 -2.99 12.70
N GLU A 83 -18.04 -4.14 12.71
CA GLU A 83 -17.41 -5.42 13.07
C GLU A 83 -16.30 -5.81 12.08
N TYR A 84 -16.50 -5.56 10.78
CA TYR A 84 -15.49 -5.78 9.76
C TYR A 84 -14.23 -4.94 10.03
N VAL A 85 -14.41 -3.66 10.36
CA VAL A 85 -13.28 -2.76 10.67
C VAL A 85 -12.49 -3.27 11.88
N LEU A 86 -13.18 -3.66 12.96
CA LEU A 86 -12.54 -4.19 14.16
C LEU A 86 -11.79 -5.50 13.89
N LYS A 87 -12.38 -6.43 13.16
CA LYS A 87 -11.74 -7.69 12.75
C LYS A 87 -10.52 -7.45 11.87
N THR A 88 -10.63 -6.53 10.92
CA THR A 88 -9.52 -6.17 10.02
C THR A 88 -8.37 -5.54 10.80
N ARG A 89 -8.65 -4.60 11.70
CA ARG A 89 -7.65 -3.98 12.57
C ARG A 89 -6.89 -5.02 13.39
N LYS A 90 -7.62 -5.91 14.06
CA LYS A 90 -7.04 -6.99 14.86
C LYS A 90 -6.15 -7.91 14.01
N LEU A 91 -6.66 -8.37 12.87
CA LEU A 91 -5.90 -9.22 11.94
C LEU A 91 -4.60 -8.55 11.50
N VAL A 92 -4.69 -7.30 11.04
CA VAL A 92 -3.53 -6.56 10.56
C VAL A 92 -2.51 -6.35 11.68
N HIS A 93 -2.95 -5.99 12.88
CA HIS A 93 -2.08 -5.82 14.04
C HIS A 93 -1.31 -7.11 14.38
N GLU A 94 -2.01 -8.24 14.50
CA GLU A 94 -1.41 -9.53 14.83
C GLU A 94 -0.44 -10.01 13.74
N GLN A 95 -0.85 -9.93 12.49
CA GLN A 95 -0.05 -10.36 11.37
C GLN A 95 1.17 -9.46 11.13
N ARG A 96 1.03 -8.14 11.32
CA ARG A 96 2.14 -7.18 11.24
C ARG A 96 3.24 -7.53 12.23
N LYS A 97 2.89 -7.77 13.50
CA LYS A 97 3.87 -8.16 14.52
C LYS A 97 4.62 -9.45 14.16
N LYS A 98 3.90 -10.46 13.67
CA LYS A 98 4.51 -11.73 13.23
C LYS A 98 5.48 -11.49 12.06
N MET A 99 5.09 -10.67 11.09
CA MET A 99 5.92 -10.36 9.92
C MET A 99 7.15 -9.51 10.29
N GLU A 100 7.00 -8.51 11.15
CA GLU A 100 8.11 -7.68 11.64
C GLU A 100 9.17 -8.52 12.35
N ALA A 101 8.74 -9.46 13.22
CA ALA A 101 9.64 -10.39 13.89
C ALA A 101 10.37 -11.29 12.87
N ALA A 102 9.64 -11.92 11.96
CA ALA A 102 10.23 -12.81 10.95
C ALA A 102 11.19 -12.07 10.00
N LEU A 103 10.88 -10.84 9.57
CA LEU A 103 11.79 -10.03 8.77
C LEU A 103 13.09 -9.70 9.53
N THR A 104 12.96 -9.40 10.83
CA THR A 104 14.12 -9.12 11.69
C THR A 104 15.00 -10.37 11.86
N GLU A 105 14.40 -11.55 12.06
CA GLU A 105 15.11 -12.84 12.13
C GLU A 105 15.82 -13.17 10.81
N LEU A 106 15.24 -12.83 9.67
CA LEU A 106 15.86 -12.95 8.34
C LEU A 106 16.98 -11.91 8.10
N GLY A 107 17.24 -11.01 9.05
CA GLY A 107 18.34 -10.07 9.01
C GLY A 107 18.04 -8.72 8.34
N TYR A 108 16.78 -8.45 7.99
CA TYR A 108 16.37 -7.14 7.48
C TYR A 108 16.34 -6.08 8.58
N ILE A 109 16.50 -4.82 8.20
CA ILE A 109 16.26 -3.68 9.09
C ILE A 109 14.79 -3.31 8.94
N VAL A 110 14.01 -3.54 9.98
CA VAL A 110 12.55 -3.27 9.98
C VAL A 110 12.28 -1.97 10.70
N TYR A 111 11.47 -1.11 10.10
CA TYR A 111 11.03 0.13 10.72
C TYR A 111 9.64 -0.06 11.32
N PRO A 112 9.38 0.46 12.54
CA PRO A 112 8.08 0.32 13.18
C PRO A 112 6.94 0.82 12.29
N SER A 113 5.89 0.03 12.15
CA SER A 113 4.70 0.37 11.40
C SER A 113 3.45 0.22 12.26
N GLN A 114 2.43 1.05 11.98
CA GLN A 114 1.10 0.91 12.56
C GLN A 114 0.02 0.73 11.48
N ALA A 115 0.39 0.85 10.20
CA ALA A 115 -0.50 0.65 9.07
C ALA A 115 -0.55 -0.82 8.61
N ASN A 116 -1.26 -1.06 7.52
CA ASN A 116 -1.35 -2.37 6.88
C ASN A 116 -0.17 -2.67 5.93
N TYR A 117 0.96 -2.02 6.14
CA TYR A 117 2.19 -2.27 5.40
C TYR A 117 3.40 -2.16 6.32
N ILE A 118 4.50 -2.78 5.92
CA ILE A 118 5.79 -2.75 6.61
C ILE A 118 6.82 -2.15 5.67
N PHE A 119 7.56 -1.16 6.16
CA PHE A 119 8.74 -0.61 5.50
C PHE A 119 9.97 -1.26 6.10
N PHE A 120 10.86 -1.75 5.24
CA PHE A 120 12.08 -2.43 5.66
C PHE A 120 13.21 -2.20 4.68
N LYS A 121 14.43 -2.42 5.14
CA LYS A 121 15.64 -2.25 4.35
C LYS A 121 16.45 -3.54 4.36
N GLU A 122 16.93 -3.94 3.18
CA GLU A 122 17.91 -5.00 3.04
C GLU A 122 19.29 -4.47 3.43
N LYS A 123 20.04 -5.22 4.24
CA LYS A 123 21.44 -4.90 4.47
C LYS A 123 22.20 -5.10 3.17
N THR A 124 23.03 -4.15 2.80
CA THR A 124 23.85 -4.23 1.58
C THR A 124 24.70 -5.50 1.63
N LEU A 125 24.47 -6.38 0.66
CA LEU A 125 25.25 -7.60 0.49
C LEU A 125 26.35 -7.34 -0.52
N GLU A 126 27.60 -7.42 -0.08
CA GLU A 126 28.75 -7.35 -0.99
C GLU A 126 28.64 -8.49 -2.02
N GLY A 127 28.62 -8.13 -3.31
CA GLY A 127 28.54 -9.07 -4.42
C GLY A 127 27.14 -9.51 -4.87
N ALA A 128 26.06 -8.93 -4.33
CA ALA A 128 24.73 -9.16 -4.89
C ALA A 128 24.56 -8.41 -6.21
N THR A 129 24.28 -9.13 -7.30
CA THR A 129 24.02 -8.54 -8.63
C THR A 129 22.58 -8.11 -8.81
N ASP A 130 21.64 -8.83 -8.17
CA ASP A 130 20.20 -8.62 -8.29
C ASP A 130 19.64 -7.93 -7.03
N SER A 131 18.72 -7.01 -7.21
CA SER A 131 17.97 -6.41 -6.11
C SER A 131 17.03 -7.44 -5.46
N LEU A 132 16.59 -7.20 -4.22
CA LEU A 132 15.56 -8.05 -3.60
C LEU A 132 14.27 -8.05 -4.43
N TYR A 133 13.93 -6.92 -5.06
CA TYR A 133 12.79 -6.82 -5.97
C TYR A 133 12.89 -7.86 -7.10
N ASP A 134 14.05 -7.94 -7.79
CA ASP A 134 14.24 -8.87 -8.90
C ASP A 134 14.23 -10.32 -8.43
N ARG A 135 14.85 -10.60 -7.28
CA ARG A 135 14.85 -11.95 -6.69
C ARG A 135 13.44 -12.41 -6.32
N MET A 136 12.65 -11.55 -5.71
CA MET A 136 11.25 -11.84 -5.36
C MET A 136 10.36 -11.97 -6.59
N LEU A 137 10.60 -11.14 -7.61
CA LEU A 137 9.87 -11.23 -8.88
C LEU A 137 10.08 -12.60 -9.57
N LYS A 138 11.31 -13.12 -9.54
CA LYS A 138 11.62 -14.48 -10.02
C LYS A 138 10.86 -15.58 -9.26
N GLN A 139 10.45 -15.31 -8.01
CA GLN A 139 9.61 -16.20 -7.20
C GLN A 139 8.10 -15.94 -7.40
N GLY A 140 7.73 -15.10 -8.38
CA GLY A 140 6.34 -14.73 -8.63
C GLY A 140 5.74 -13.80 -7.56
N VAL A 141 6.57 -13.06 -6.82
CA VAL A 141 6.13 -12.14 -5.78
C VAL A 141 6.57 -10.72 -6.10
N LEU A 142 5.60 -9.82 -6.21
CA LEU A 142 5.85 -8.40 -6.43
C LEU A 142 5.90 -7.67 -5.09
N ILE A 143 7.04 -7.02 -4.79
CA ILE A 143 7.21 -6.12 -3.65
C ILE A 143 7.38 -4.68 -4.14
N ARG A 144 7.08 -3.70 -3.31
CA ARG A 144 7.27 -2.28 -3.67
C ARG A 144 8.71 -1.86 -3.40
N SER A 145 9.49 -1.55 -4.45
CA SER A 145 10.75 -0.82 -4.32
C SER A 145 10.46 0.65 -3.95
N CYS A 146 11.21 1.17 -2.98
CA CYS A 146 11.09 2.54 -2.50
C CYS A 146 12.22 3.46 -3.01
N SER A 147 13.03 3.00 -3.96
CA SER A 147 14.17 3.75 -4.52
C SER A 147 13.80 5.08 -5.18
N ASN A 148 12.54 5.26 -5.56
CA ASN A 148 12.02 6.49 -6.17
C ASN A 148 11.56 7.55 -5.14
N TYR A 149 11.67 7.27 -3.84
CA TYR A 149 11.37 8.29 -2.81
C TYR A 149 12.63 9.08 -2.48
N PRO A 150 12.54 10.42 -2.33
CA PRO A 150 13.66 11.24 -1.89
C PRO A 150 14.25 10.73 -0.57
N GLY A 151 15.56 10.53 -0.54
CA GLY A 151 16.27 10.05 0.66
C GLY A 151 16.27 8.53 0.88
N LEU A 152 15.64 7.75 -0.01
CA LEU A 152 15.70 6.29 0.01
C LEU A 152 16.53 5.75 -1.16
N ASP A 153 17.08 4.56 -0.98
CA ASP A 153 17.91 3.86 -1.96
C ASP A 153 17.25 2.54 -2.44
N ALA A 154 17.92 1.85 -3.34
CA ALA A 154 17.45 0.59 -3.93
C ALA A 154 17.34 -0.59 -2.94
N SER A 155 17.84 -0.44 -1.71
CA SER A 155 17.73 -1.45 -0.66
C SER A 155 16.45 -1.30 0.19
N CYS A 156 15.64 -0.27 -0.07
CA CYS A 156 14.45 0.07 0.69
C CYS A 156 13.19 -0.48 0.02
N TYR A 157 12.37 -1.20 0.78
CA TYR A 157 11.19 -1.90 0.28
C TYR A 157 9.98 -1.69 1.18
N ARG A 158 8.80 -1.86 0.59
CA ARG A 158 7.53 -1.87 1.31
C ARG A 158 6.68 -3.06 0.87
N ILE A 159 6.10 -3.76 1.84
CA ILE A 159 5.17 -4.87 1.62
C ILE A 159 3.86 -4.61 2.36
N CYS A 160 2.76 -5.18 1.88
CA CYS A 160 1.50 -5.13 2.60
C CYS A 160 1.38 -6.30 3.59
N VAL A 161 0.68 -6.05 4.67
CA VAL A 161 0.23 -7.09 5.60
C VAL A 161 -1.08 -7.66 5.07
N LYS A 162 -1.16 -8.97 4.95
CA LYS A 162 -2.30 -9.71 4.40
C LYS A 162 -2.81 -10.76 5.39
N THR A 163 -3.49 -11.80 4.86
CA THR A 163 -3.91 -12.95 5.66
C THR A 163 -2.71 -13.77 6.15
N GLU A 164 -2.90 -14.57 7.18
CA GLU A 164 -1.84 -15.42 7.73
C GLU A 164 -1.23 -16.36 6.69
N GLU A 165 -2.07 -16.94 5.83
CA GLU A 165 -1.63 -17.84 4.77
C GLU A 165 -0.76 -17.13 3.73
N GLU A 166 -1.21 -15.99 3.20
CA GLU A 166 -0.46 -15.19 2.23
C GLU A 166 0.86 -14.66 2.80
N ASN A 167 0.84 -14.22 4.07
CA ASN A 167 2.05 -13.74 4.75
C ASN A 167 3.06 -14.87 4.96
N ARG A 168 2.61 -16.08 5.32
CA ARG A 168 3.46 -17.25 5.47
C ARG A 168 4.10 -17.66 4.14
N GLU A 169 3.32 -17.67 3.06
CA GLU A 169 3.85 -17.94 1.71
C GLU A 169 4.89 -16.89 1.31
N PHE A 170 4.60 -15.61 1.54
CA PHE A 170 5.55 -14.53 1.29
C PHE A 170 6.86 -14.73 2.05
N LEU A 171 6.81 -14.98 3.36
CA LEU A 171 7.99 -15.18 4.20
C LEU A 171 8.80 -16.42 3.79
N HIS A 172 8.12 -17.48 3.37
CA HIS A 172 8.79 -18.67 2.84
C HIS A 172 9.58 -18.34 1.56
N LYS A 173 8.96 -17.67 0.59
CA LYS A 173 9.65 -17.25 -0.64
C LYS A 173 10.78 -16.25 -0.36
N LEU A 174 10.55 -15.33 0.57
CA LEU A 174 11.56 -14.35 0.98
C LEU A 174 12.80 -15.03 1.59
N SER A 175 12.61 -16.05 2.44
CA SER A 175 13.71 -16.81 3.03
C SER A 175 14.60 -17.50 2.00
N GLN A 176 14.03 -17.90 0.85
CA GLN A 176 14.78 -18.47 -0.27
C GLN A 176 15.57 -17.40 -1.07
N CYS A 177 15.14 -16.14 -0.97
CA CYS A 177 15.80 -14.99 -1.61
C CYS A 177 16.88 -14.34 -0.75
N THR A 178 16.92 -14.62 0.56
CA THR A 178 18.00 -14.17 1.43
C THR A 178 19.30 -14.86 1.03
N VAL A 179 20.29 -14.06 0.66
CA VAL A 179 21.61 -14.59 0.28
C VAL A 179 22.31 -15.08 1.56
N THR A 180 22.10 -16.35 1.88
CA THR A 180 22.99 -17.08 2.78
C THR A 180 24.38 -17.06 2.15
N LYS A 181 25.42 -16.78 2.94
CA LYS A 181 26.83 -16.94 2.52
C LYS A 181 26.93 -18.24 1.74
N ARG A 182 27.29 -18.15 0.46
CA ARG A 182 27.41 -19.29 -0.44
C ARG A 182 28.17 -20.44 0.22
N THR A 183 27.48 -21.52 0.50
CA THR A 183 28.01 -22.89 0.33
C THR A 183 27.42 -23.36 -1.00
N ASP A 184 28.30 -23.70 -1.92
CA ASP A 184 28.00 -24.09 -3.30
C ASP A 184 26.97 -25.23 -3.36
N ILE A 185 25.76 -24.93 -3.90
CA ILE A 185 24.86 -25.97 -4.36
C ILE A 185 24.56 -25.66 -5.82
N LYS A 186 25.08 -26.51 -6.72
CA LYS A 186 24.78 -26.55 -8.15
C LYS A 186 23.30 -26.84 -8.31
N CYS A 187 22.54 -25.88 -8.86
CA CYS A 187 21.20 -26.14 -9.37
C CYS A 187 21.27 -26.80 -10.74
N THR A 188 20.69 -27.99 -10.83
CA THR A 188 20.42 -28.68 -12.08
C THR A 188 19.15 -28.10 -12.73
N ASP A 189 19.26 -27.81 -14.02
CA ASP A 189 18.21 -27.24 -14.87
C ASP A 189 16.91 -28.04 -14.84
N THR A 190 15.81 -27.38 -14.52
CA THR A 190 14.46 -27.80 -14.90
C THR A 190 13.84 -26.73 -15.80
N LYS A 191 13.55 -27.12 -17.02
CA LYS A 191 12.91 -26.33 -18.07
C LYS A 191 11.56 -25.82 -17.60
N HIS A 192 11.36 -24.52 -17.65
CA HIS A 192 10.04 -23.88 -17.48
C HIS A 192 9.58 -23.28 -18.79
N THR A 193 8.34 -23.59 -19.10
CA THR A 193 7.57 -23.09 -20.24
C THR A 193 7.22 -21.61 -20.04
N ASP A 194 7.55 -20.82 -21.05
CA ASP A 194 7.32 -19.38 -21.12
C ASP A 194 5.83 -19.03 -21.08
N THR A 195 5.41 -18.25 -20.11
CA THR A 195 4.18 -17.46 -20.20
C THR A 195 4.60 -15.99 -20.30
N VAL A 196 4.51 -15.47 -21.51
CA VAL A 196 4.84 -14.08 -21.84
C VAL A 196 3.70 -13.19 -21.35
N TYR A 197 3.97 -12.35 -20.34
CA TYR A 197 3.15 -11.17 -20.05
C TYR A 197 3.79 -9.96 -20.74
N THR A 198 3.09 -9.43 -21.75
CA THR A 198 3.49 -8.21 -22.45
C THR A 198 3.24 -7.00 -21.56
N ASP A 199 4.29 -6.21 -21.35
CA ASP A 199 4.25 -4.91 -20.68
C ASP A 199 3.35 -3.92 -21.42
N ALA A 200 2.27 -3.49 -20.78
CA ALA A 200 1.53 -2.32 -21.21
C ALA A 200 2.26 -1.07 -20.69
N ASN A 201 3.01 -0.44 -21.56
CA ASN A 201 3.66 0.86 -21.32
C ASN A 201 2.59 1.99 -21.30
N PRO A 202 2.40 2.78 -20.22
CA PRO A 202 1.36 3.80 -20.12
C PRO A 202 1.81 5.18 -20.61
N THR A 203 2.56 5.28 -21.70
CA THR A 203 2.99 6.57 -22.25
C THR A 203 2.72 6.66 -23.74
N GLN A 204 1.45 6.71 -24.11
CA GLN A 204 1.02 7.39 -25.35
C GLN A 204 -0.48 7.74 -25.22
N ALA A 205 -0.73 9.00 -24.83
CA ALA A 205 -2.04 9.60 -25.00
C ALA A 205 -2.28 9.82 -26.52
N PRO A 206 -3.46 9.47 -27.07
CA PRO A 206 -3.75 9.71 -28.47
C PRO A 206 -3.91 11.22 -28.71
N HIS A 207 -3.20 11.73 -29.73
CA HIS A 207 -3.40 13.06 -30.30
C HIS A 207 -4.87 13.23 -30.74
N ARG A 208 -5.52 14.27 -30.26
CA ARG A 208 -6.80 14.75 -30.78
C ARG A 208 -6.56 15.42 -32.13
N PRO A 209 -7.29 15.11 -33.19
CA PRO A 209 -7.22 15.90 -34.41
C PRO A 209 -7.87 17.26 -34.19
N GLU A 210 -7.17 18.31 -34.59
CA GLU A 210 -7.70 19.66 -34.71
C GLU A 210 -8.85 19.65 -35.71
N LYS A 211 -9.97 20.24 -35.34
CA LYS A 211 -11.04 20.58 -36.28
C LYS A 211 -10.72 21.96 -36.82
N GLU A 212 -10.46 22.01 -38.12
CA GLU A 212 -10.58 23.24 -38.90
C GLU A 212 -12.06 23.66 -39.02
N GLU A 213 -12.25 24.99 -38.92
CA GLU A 213 -13.46 25.82 -39.06
C GLU A 213 -14.50 25.74 -37.95
#